data_0e00695248576ffec55199c8bf56f282
#
_entry.id   0e00695248576ffec55199c8bf56f282
#
_cell.length_a   1.000
_cell.length_b   1.000
_cell.length_c   1.000
_cell.angle_alpha   90.00
_cell.angle_beta   90.00
_cell.angle_gamma   90.00
#
_symmetry.space_group_name_H-M   'P 1'
#
loop_
_entity.id
_entity.type
_entity.pdbx_description
1 polymer ?
#
loop_
_entity_poly.entity_id
_entity_poly.type
_entity_poly.pdbx_seq_one_letter_code
_entity_poly.pdbx_strand_id
1 'polypeptide(L)'
;FCAELKNNGINVLGIGDSAYDSLPYSLKNVLTEYYKVESMENYDQMMRAVAYFTFKYGRIDWLESNNEYWLTQDARLRTDFHITSGFQLNEIETFKSKKHMKEYYKKAGIPAVECYKIGSREGCFSFAAKYGYPIVVKPDNGVGAQNTYRISNDQELDQFFAETDREGYLAEPYVDCLLY
;
A
#
# COMPACT_ATOMS: atom_id res chain seq x y z
N PHE A 1 -5.41 15.88 -9.95
CA PHE A 1 -6.24 14.70 -10.22
C PHE A 1 -7.72 15.07 -10.27
N CYS A 2 -8.38 15.44 -9.13
CA CYS A 2 -9.82 15.75 -9.08
C CYS A 2 -10.25 16.87 -10.07
N ALA A 3 -9.42 17.90 -10.24
CA ALA A 3 -9.70 18.98 -11.19
C ALA A 3 -9.77 18.45 -12.63
N GLU A 4 -8.88 17.57 -13.01
CA GLU A 4 -8.87 17.00 -14.35
C GLU A 4 -10.06 16.08 -14.60
N LEU A 5 -10.45 15.29 -13.60
CA LEU A 5 -11.69 14.50 -13.67
C LEU A 5 -12.91 15.42 -13.90
N LYS A 6 -13.00 16.51 -13.14
CA LYS A 6 -14.11 17.49 -13.30
C LYS A 6 -14.12 18.13 -14.68
N ASN A 7 -12.95 18.52 -15.21
CA ASN A 7 -12.81 19.10 -16.55
C ASN A 7 -13.28 18.14 -17.66
N ASN A 8 -13.17 16.83 -17.42
CA ASN A 8 -13.66 15.79 -18.31
C ASN A 8 -15.13 15.40 -18.06
N GLY A 9 -15.89 16.20 -17.29
CA GLY A 9 -17.31 15.98 -17.05
C GLY A 9 -17.65 14.86 -16.06
N ILE A 10 -16.67 14.39 -15.28
CA ILE A 10 -16.86 13.31 -14.31
C ILE A 10 -17.39 13.88 -12.99
N ASN A 11 -18.37 13.20 -12.39
CA ASN A 11 -18.82 13.49 -11.05
C ASN A 11 -17.80 13.03 -10.03
N VAL A 12 -17.15 13.99 -9.37
CA VAL A 12 -16.12 13.72 -8.36
C VAL A 12 -16.76 13.74 -6.97
N LEU A 13 -16.84 12.60 -6.33
CA LEU A 13 -17.42 12.40 -5.02
C LEU A 13 -16.29 12.20 -4.00
N GLY A 14 -16.28 12.98 -2.93
CA GLY A 14 -15.24 12.93 -1.92
C GLY A 14 -15.70 12.29 -0.62
N ILE A 15 -14.87 11.44 -0.02
CA ILE A 15 -15.05 10.93 1.34
C ILE A 15 -13.81 11.32 2.14
N GLY A 16 -13.98 11.81 3.34
CA GLY A 16 -12.86 12.16 4.23
C GLY A 16 -13.33 12.46 5.66
N ASP A 17 -12.39 12.53 6.56
CA ASP A 17 -12.61 12.81 7.99
C ASP A 17 -12.43 14.29 8.37
N SER A 18 -11.91 15.10 7.48
CA SER A 18 -11.79 16.55 7.67
C SER A 18 -13.14 17.26 7.50
N ALA A 19 -13.35 18.35 8.24
CA ALA A 19 -14.53 19.19 8.03
C ALA A 19 -14.50 19.81 6.62
N TYR A 20 -15.67 19.87 5.97
CA TYR A 20 -15.76 20.45 4.61
C TYR A 20 -15.15 21.85 4.52
N ASP A 21 -15.39 22.70 5.55
CA ASP A 21 -14.88 24.06 5.55
C ASP A 21 -13.36 24.16 5.65
N SER A 22 -12.69 23.14 6.17
CA SER A 22 -11.23 23.06 6.26
C SER A 22 -10.57 22.56 4.97
N LEU A 23 -11.35 22.04 4.02
CA LEU A 23 -10.79 21.60 2.74
C LEU A 23 -10.24 22.77 1.93
N PRO A 24 -9.13 22.57 1.19
CA PRO A 24 -8.63 23.58 0.27
C PRO A 24 -9.70 24.02 -0.73
N TYR A 25 -9.75 25.32 -1.02
CA TYR A 25 -10.71 25.89 -1.98
C TYR A 25 -10.65 25.21 -3.35
N SER A 26 -9.45 24.89 -3.82
CA SER A 26 -9.24 24.15 -5.06
C SER A 26 -9.91 22.77 -5.08
N LEU A 27 -10.01 22.10 -3.94
CA LEU A 27 -10.69 20.81 -3.83
C LEU A 27 -12.21 21.01 -3.76
N LYS A 28 -12.69 21.94 -2.94
CA LYS A 28 -14.13 22.24 -2.83
C LYS A 28 -14.79 22.55 -4.18
N ASN A 29 -14.10 23.28 -5.04
CA ASN A 29 -14.62 23.70 -6.35
C ASN A 29 -14.76 22.55 -7.36
N VAL A 30 -14.07 21.44 -7.15
CA VAL A 30 -14.06 20.32 -8.09
C VAL A 30 -14.92 19.15 -7.61
N LEU A 31 -15.20 19.06 -6.31
CA LEU A 31 -16.09 18.05 -5.79
C LEU A 31 -17.55 18.33 -6.18
N THR A 32 -18.23 17.29 -6.65
CA THR A 32 -19.69 17.31 -6.84
C THR A 32 -20.37 17.21 -5.48
N GLU A 33 -19.85 16.39 -4.59
CA GLU A 33 -20.32 16.27 -3.22
C GLU A 33 -19.20 15.72 -2.32
N TYR A 34 -19.28 16.02 -1.03
CA TYR A 34 -18.37 15.54 -0.01
C TYR A 34 -19.14 14.88 1.13
N TYR A 35 -18.78 13.67 1.49
CA TYR A 35 -19.31 12.94 2.64
C TYR A 35 -18.27 12.89 3.74
N LYS A 36 -18.58 13.54 4.88
CA LYS A 36 -17.70 13.50 6.05
C LYS A 36 -17.95 12.24 6.86
N VAL A 37 -16.88 11.52 7.17
CA VAL A 37 -16.85 10.43 8.16
C VAL A 37 -16.15 10.90 9.43
N GLU A 38 -16.31 10.20 10.55
CA GLU A 38 -15.57 10.51 11.79
C GLU A 38 -14.13 9.99 11.70
N SER A 39 -13.93 8.84 11.05
CA SER A 39 -12.64 8.23 10.83
C SER A 39 -12.66 7.42 9.55
N MET A 40 -11.71 7.66 8.67
CA MET A 40 -11.49 6.83 7.47
C MET A 40 -11.00 5.42 7.81
N GLU A 41 -10.44 5.19 9.01
CA GLU A 41 -10.09 3.86 9.52
C GLU A 41 -11.32 3.00 9.82
N ASN A 42 -12.46 3.62 10.07
CA ASN A 42 -13.70 2.91 10.38
C ASN A 42 -14.37 2.44 9.07
N TYR A 43 -14.19 1.17 8.78
CA TYR A 43 -14.71 0.56 7.54
C TYR A 43 -16.24 0.70 7.39
N ASP A 44 -17.00 0.57 8.49
CA ASP A 44 -18.46 0.69 8.43
C ASP A 44 -18.90 2.11 8.04
N GLN A 45 -18.17 3.14 8.47
CA GLN A 45 -18.43 4.51 8.06
C GLN A 45 -18.11 4.72 6.58
N MET A 46 -17.01 4.15 6.11
CA MET A 46 -16.63 4.19 4.70
C MET A 46 -17.67 3.47 3.82
N MET A 47 -18.11 2.29 4.23
CA MET A 47 -19.22 1.58 3.56
C MET A 47 -20.49 2.42 3.45
N ARG A 48 -20.90 3.08 4.55
CA ARG A 48 -22.08 3.95 4.55
C ARG A 48 -21.94 5.13 3.60
N ALA A 49 -20.76 5.73 3.53
CA ALA A 49 -20.48 6.82 2.61
C ALA A 49 -20.58 6.37 1.13
N VAL A 50 -19.99 5.22 0.79
CA VAL A 50 -20.10 4.64 -0.57
C VAL A 50 -21.53 4.23 -0.88
N ALA A 51 -22.25 3.64 0.08
CA ALA A 51 -23.68 3.29 -0.08
C ALA A 51 -24.54 4.54 -0.33
N TYR A 52 -24.31 5.62 0.41
CA TYR A 52 -24.99 6.90 0.22
C TYR A 52 -24.77 7.45 -1.19
N PHE A 53 -23.54 7.46 -1.67
CA PHE A 53 -23.23 7.92 -3.01
C PHE A 53 -23.83 7.01 -4.09
N THR A 54 -23.79 5.68 -3.87
CA THR A 54 -24.42 4.72 -4.78
C THR A 54 -25.94 4.93 -4.85
N PHE A 55 -26.59 5.18 -3.71
CA PHE A 55 -28.02 5.48 -3.68
C PHE A 55 -28.36 6.78 -4.43
N LYS A 56 -27.55 7.83 -4.24
CA LYS A 56 -27.84 9.16 -4.77
C LYS A 56 -27.47 9.34 -6.24
N TYR A 57 -26.33 8.76 -6.65
CA TYR A 57 -25.73 8.98 -7.98
C TYR A 57 -25.76 7.73 -8.88
N GLY A 58 -26.23 6.61 -8.35
CA GLY A 58 -26.18 5.34 -9.06
C GLY A 58 -24.86 4.62 -8.85
N ARG A 59 -24.57 3.66 -9.72
CA ARG A 59 -23.36 2.85 -9.65
C ARG A 59 -22.11 3.73 -9.70
N ILE A 60 -21.20 3.48 -8.78
CA ILE A 60 -19.87 4.11 -8.78
C ILE A 60 -18.97 3.39 -9.79
N ASP A 61 -18.40 4.13 -10.71
CA ASP A 61 -17.55 3.58 -11.76
C ASP A 61 -16.09 3.40 -11.32
N TRP A 62 -15.61 4.26 -10.41
CA TRP A 62 -14.22 4.25 -9.92
C TRP A 62 -14.14 4.68 -8.47
N LEU A 63 -13.37 3.98 -7.67
CA LEU A 63 -13.06 4.32 -6.27
C LEU A 63 -11.55 4.24 -6.06
N GLU A 64 -10.96 5.33 -5.58
CA GLU A 64 -9.50 5.43 -5.44
C GLU A 64 -9.12 6.50 -4.41
N SER A 65 -8.15 6.22 -3.56
CA SER A 65 -7.59 7.17 -2.61
C SER A 65 -6.28 7.83 -3.09
N ASN A 66 -5.62 7.26 -4.10
CA ASN A 66 -4.28 7.66 -4.56
C ASN A 66 -3.22 7.64 -3.43
N ASN A 67 -3.40 6.76 -2.45
CA ASN A 67 -2.51 6.62 -1.30
C ASN A 67 -2.29 5.15 -0.98
N GLU A 68 -1.04 4.72 -0.95
CA GLU A 68 -0.66 3.32 -0.70
C GLU A 68 -1.19 2.79 0.65
N TYR A 69 -1.34 3.65 1.64
CA TYR A 69 -1.89 3.28 2.95
C TYR A 69 -3.32 2.70 2.82
N TRP A 70 -4.15 3.28 1.95
CA TRP A 70 -5.56 2.90 1.80
C TRP A 70 -5.82 1.80 0.77
N LEU A 71 -4.82 1.31 0.06
CA LEU A 71 -4.99 0.33 -1.04
C LEU A 71 -5.86 -0.88 -0.67
N THR A 72 -5.69 -1.44 0.53
CA THR A 72 -6.49 -2.59 0.99
C THR A 72 -7.95 -2.21 1.23
N GLN A 73 -8.18 -1.05 1.83
CA GLN A 73 -9.54 -0.55 2.07
C GLN A 73 -10.24 -0.21 0.77
N ASP A 74 -9.55 0.46 -0.16
CA ASP A 74 -10.08 0.77 -1.49
C ASP A 74 -10.47 -0.51 -2.23
N ALA A 75 -9.59 -1.53 -2.22
CA ALA A 75 -9.86 -2.81 -2.86
C ALA A 75 -11.05 -3.55 -2.21
N ARG A 76 -11.17 -3.48 -0.88
CA ARG A 76 -12.30 -4.06 -0.15
C ARG A 76 -13.61 -3.36 -0.49
N LEU A 77 -13.64 -2.02 -0.50
CA LEU A 77 -14.81 -1.25 -0.90
C LEU A 77 -15.21 -1.54 -2.35
N ARG A 78 -14.25 -1.63 -3.27
CA ARG A 78 -14.53 -2.02 -4.66
C ARG A 78 -15.16 -3.40 -4.74
N THR A 79 -14.65 -4.36 -3.99
CA THR A 79 -15.21 -5.72 -3.94
C THR A 79 -16.64 -5.73 -3.38
N ASP A 80 -16.87 -5.10 -2.24
CA ASP A 80 -18.15 -5.10 -1.54
C ASP A 80 -19.25 -4.35 -2.34
N PHE A 81 -18.87 -3.32 -3.12
CA PHE A 81 -19.80 -2.56 -3.96
C PHE A 81 -19.79 -2.96 -5.44
N HIS A 82 -19.09 -4.05 -5.80
CA HIS A 82 -18.97 -4.53 -7.19
C HIS A 82 -18.48 -3.44 -8.16
N ILE A 83 -17.55 -2.59 -7.70
CA ILE A 83 -16.84 -1.62 -8.52
C ILE A 83 -15.70 -2.35 -9.21
N THR A 84 -15.88 -2.72 -10.47
CA THR A 84 -14.97 -3.59 -11.21
C THR A 84 -13.74 -2.88 -11.77
N SER A 85 -13.70 -1.56 -11.70
CA SER A 85 -12.54 -0.75 -12.09
C SER A 85 -11.52 -0.72 -10.95
N GLY A 86 -10.29 -1.17 -11.22
CA GLY A 86 -9.22 -1.27 -10.23
C GLY A 86 -9.16 -2.63 -9.52
N PHE A 87 -8.10 -2.82 -8.76
CA PHE A 87 -7.81 -4.09 -8.08
C PHE A 87 -8.83 -4.42 -7.00
N GLN A 88 -9.22 -5.69 -6.95
CA GLN A 88 -10.12 -6.25 -5.96
C GLN A 88 -9.37 -6.75 -4.72
N LEU A 89 -10.10 -7.06 -3.65
CA LEU A 89 -9.50 -7.49 -2.39
C LEU A 89 -8.61 -8.73 -2.51
N ASN A 90 -8.99 -9.68 -3.34
CA ASN A 90 -8.21 -10.90 -3.59
C ASN A 90 -6.94 -10.69 -4.43
N GLU A 91 -6.80 -9.52 -5.05
CA GLU A 91 -5.65 -9.18 -5.90
C GLU A 91 -4.64 -8.27 -5.20
N ILE A 92 -5.08 -7.54 -4.14
CA ILE A 92 -4.29 -6.43 -3.57
C ILE A 92 -2.98 -6.89 -2.93
N GLU A 93 -2.91 -8.09 -2.38
CA GLU A 93 -1.69 -8.66 -1.81
C GLU A 93 -0.54 -8.73 -2.82
N THR A 94 -0.86 -8.92 -4.11
CA THR A 94 0.12 -8.91 -5.20
C THR A 94 0.88 -7.58 -5.29
N PHE A 95 0.24 -6.47 -4.89
CA PHE A 95 0.78 -5.12 -5.00
C PHE A 95 1.30 -4.56 -3.68
N LYS A 96 0.88 -5.13 -2.55
CA LYS A 96 1.34 -4.70 -1.22
C LYS A 96 2.52 -5.51 -0.71
N SER A 97 2.53 -6.83 -0.94
CA SER A 97 3.63 -7.69 -0.53
C SER A 97 4.79 -7.60 -1.51
N LYS A 98 5.93 -7.13 -1.03
CA LYS A 98 7.17 -7.08 -1.83
C LYS A 98 7.61 -8.47 -2.27
N LYS A 99 7.34 -9.49 -1.46
CA LYS A 99 7.59 -10.89 -1.81
C LYS A 99 6.73 -11.32 -2.98
N HIS A 100 5.41 -11.11 -2.92
CA HIS A 100 4.49 -11.47 -4.00
C HIS A 100 4.80 -10.68 -5.28
N MET A 101 5.10 -9.39 -5.18
CA MET A 101 5.56 -8.59 -6.33
C MET A 101 6.75 -9.26 -7.05
N LYS A 102 7.76 -9.72 -6.31
CA LYS A 102 8.94 -10.38 -6.88
C LYS A 102 8.59 -11.72 -7.55
N GLU A 103 7.64 -12.46 -7.01
CA GLU A 103 7.15 -13.69 -7.64
C GLU A 103 6.50 -13.40 -9.00
N TYR A 104 5.75 -12.30 -9.12
CA TYR A 104 5.19 -11.84 -10.41
C TYR A 104 6.26 -11.34 -11.36
N TYR A 105 7.25 -10.58 -10.89
CA TYR A 105 8.38 -10.17 -11.73
C TYR A 105 9.12 -11.38 -12.30
N LYS A 106 9.37 -12.39 -11.46
CA LYS A 106 10.00 -13.64 -11.91
C LYS A 106 9.17 -14.38 -12.97
N LYS A 107 7.84 -14.46 -12.78
CA LYS A 107 6.92 -15.05 -13.76
C LYS A 107 6.90 -14.27 -15.08
N ALA A 108 7.07 -12.96 -15.03
CA ALA A 108 7.13 -12.07 -16.19
C ALA A 108 8.52 -12.00 -16.84
N GLY A 109 9.51 -12.75 -16.33
CA GLY A 109 10.90 -12.70 -16.82
C GLY A 109 11.64 -11.41 -16.46
N ILE A 110 11.12 -10.62 -15.51
CA ILE A 110 11.75 -9.38 -15.07
C ILE A 110 12.75 -9.71 -13.95
N PRO A 111 14.04 -9.29 -14.09
CA PRO A 111 15.03 -9.51 -13.05
C PRO A 111 14.62 -8.85 -11.73
N ALA A 112 14.71 -9.59 -10.64
CA ALA A 112 14.48 -9.07 -9.29
C ALA A 112 15.46 -9.76 -8.33
N VAL A 113 15.94 -9.01 -7.33
CA VAL A 113 16.79 -9.60 -6.28
C VAL A 113 16.02 -10.65 -5.50
N GLU A 114 16.71 -11.72 -5.11
CA GLU A 114 16.11 -12.74 -4.25
C GLU A 114 15.74 -12.14 -2.90
N CYS A 115 14.69 -12.70 -2.29
CA CYS A 115 14.28 -12.30 -0.95
C CYS A 115 14.01 -13.52 -0.08
N TYR A 116 14.26 -13.35 1.21
CA TYR A 116 13.94 -14.33 2.24
C TYR A 116 12.91 -13.72 3.20
N LYS A 117 11.71 -14.34 3.29
CA LYS A 117 10.75 -13.98 4.34
C LYS A 117 11.30 -14.48 5.68
N ILE A 118 11.56 -13.57 6.59
CA ILE A 118 12.19 -13.90 7.87
C ILE A 118 11.23 -14.74 8.70
N GLY A 119 11.55 -16.02 8.86
CA GLY A 119 10.84 -16.97 9.73
C GLY A 119 11.67 -17.38 10.92
N SER A 120 13.00 -17.30 10.83
CA SER A 120 13.93 -17.60 11.93
C SER A 120 15.22 -16.82 11.82
N ARG A 121 15.91 -16.69 12.95
CA ARG A 121 17.25 -16.08 13.03
C ARG A 121 18.25 -16.89 12.17
N GLU A 122 18.29 -18.19 12.34
CA GLU A 122 19.19 -19.10 11.61
C GLU A 122 18.99 -19.04 10.10
N GLY A 123 17.72 -18.93 9.65
CA GLY A 123 17.39 -18.77 8.23
C GLY A 123 17.91 -17.46 7.66
N CYS A 124 17.88 -16.38 8.43
CA CYS A 124 18.41 -15.08 8.00
C CYS A 124 19.94 -15.08 7.93
N PHE A 125 20.63 -15.69 8.89
CA PHE A 125 22.08 -15.90 8.83
C PHE A 125 22.48 -16.76 7.63
N SER A 126 21.75 -17.83 7.35
CA SER A 126 21.98 -18.67 6.17
C SER A 126 21.79 -17.90 4.87
N PHE A 127 20.80 -17.00 4.83
CA PHE A 127 20.59 -16.10 3.70
C PHE A 127 21.77 -15.13 3.52
N ALA A 128 22.22 -14.49 4.61
CA ALA A 128 23.36 -13.57 4.58
C ALA A 128 24.66 -14.30 4.18
N ALA A 129 24.87 -15.51 4.68
CA ALA A 129 26.02 -16.33 4.29
C ALA A 129 26.03 -16.68 2.79
N LYS A 130 24.83 -16.89 2.21
CA LYS A 130 24.68 -17.24 0.78
C LYS A 130 24.91 -16.04 -0.14
N TYR A 131 24.39 -14.88 0.19
CA TYR A 131 24.39 -13.71 -0.70
C TYR A 131 25.46 -12.67 -0.36
N GLY A 132 26.08 -12.77 0.82
CA GLY A 132 27.03 -11.81 1.34
C GLY A 132 26.39 -10.61 2.03
N TYR A 133 27.17 -9.93 2.84
CA TYR A 133 26.82 -8.63 3.41
C TYR A 133 27.25 -7.49 2.46
N PRO A 134 26.59 -6.31 2.52
CA PRO A 134 25.42 -6.01 3.33
C PRO A 134 24.12 -6.61 2.76
N ILE A 135 23.19 -6.88 3.67
CA ILE A 135 21.79 -7.20 3.32
C ILE A 135 20.88 -6.05 3.75
N VAL A 136 19.71 -5.97 3.12
CA VAL A 136 18.62 -5.05 3.52
C VAL A 136 17.51 -5.85 4.16
N VAL A 137 17.11 -5.45 5.36
CA VAL A 137 15.98 -6.03 6.08
C VAL A 137 14.89 -4.99 6.19
N LYS A 138 13.69 -5.30 5.72
CA LYS A 138 12.55 -4.36 5.62
C LYS A 138 11.21 -5.06 5.77
N PRO A 139 10.13 -4.37 6.19
CA PRO A 139 8.80 -4.94 6.20
C PRO A 139 8.36 -5.38 4.79
N ASP A 140 7.69 -6.53 4.71
CA ASP A 140 7.08 -7.00 3.45
C ASP A 140 6.00 -6.02 2.99
N ASN A 141 5.14 -5.60 3.92
CA ASN A 141 4.14 -4.56 3.72
C ASN A 141 4.60 -3.28 4.42
N GLY A 142 4.59 -2.16 3.73
CA GLY A 142 4.98 -0.87 4.29
C GLY A 142 5.37 0.14 3.22
N VAL A 143 5.29 1.41 3.58
CA VAL A 143 5.50 2.56 2.70
C VAL A 143 6.66 3.42 3.18
N GLY A 144 7.31 4.15 2.27
CA GLY A 144 8.24 5.22 2.61
C GLY A 144 9.56 4.75 3.25
N ALA A 145 10.01 3.53 2.99
CA ALA A 145 11.24 2.96 3.55
C ALA A 145 11.34 2.98 5.10
N GLN A 146 10.22 3.13 5.79
CA GLN A 146 10.17 3.05 7.25
C GLN A 146 10.57 1.65 7.72
N ASN A 147 11.29 1.58 8.84
CA ASN A 147 11.78 0.33 9.43
C ASN A 147 12.63 -0.52 8.45
N THR A 148 13.40 0.15 7.60
CA THR A 148 14.35 -0.49 6.68
C THR A 148 15.76 -0.40 7.28
N TYR A 149 16.42 -1.55 7.39
CA TYR A 149 17.73 -1.69 8.01
C TYR A 149 18.73 -2.19 6.98
N ARG A 150 19.87 -1.52 6.87
CA ARG A 150 21.06 -2.05 6.19
C ARG A 150 21.90 -2.74 7.23
N ILE A 151 22.17 -4.02 7.04
CA ILE A 151 22.91 -4.88 7.97
C ILE A 151 24.18 -5.33 7.28
N SER A 152 25.32 -5.04 7.88
CA SER A 152 26.64 -5.17 7.26
C SER A 152 27.45 -6.36 7.79
N ASN A 153 27.01 -6.98 8.87
CA ASN A 153 27.70 -8.10 9.53
C ASN A 153 26.77 -8.88 10.47
N ASP A 154 27.25 -10.01 10.97
CA ASP A 154 26.53 -10.90 11.89
C ASP A 154 26.13 -10.18 13.20
N GLN A 155 26.96 -9.27 13.70
CA GLN A 155 26.70 -8.57 14.96
C GLN A 155 25.53 -7.60 14.83
N GLU A 156 25.44 -6.87 13.72
CA GLU A 156 24.29 -6.02 13.42
C GLU A 156 23.00 -6.83 13.20
N LEU A 157 23.13 -8.03 12.59
CA LEU A 157 22.01 -8.93 12.42
C LEU A 157 21.50 -9.46 13.76
N ASP A 158 22.40 -9.81 14.69
CA ASP A 158 22.04 -10.20 16.05
C ASP A 158 21.33 -9.07 16.80
N GLN A 159 21.81 -7.84 16.68
CA GLN A 159 21.19 -6.67 17.28
C GLN A 159 19.79 -6.43 16.72
N PHE A 160 19.61 -6.52 15.40
CA PHE A 160 18.28 -6.44 14.78
C PHE A 160 17.32 -7.46 15.39
N PHE A 161 17.78 -8.71 15.59
CA PHE A 161 16.98 -9.75 16.19
C PHE A 161 16.70 -9.56 17.68
N ALA A 162 17.49 -8.82 18.41
CA ALA A 162 17.28 -8.50 19.81
C ALA A 162 16.28 -7.33 20.02
N GLU A 163 16.25 -6.38 19.10
CA GLU A 163 15.56 -5.09 19.28
C GLU A 163 14.24 -4.96 18.50
N THR A 164 14.00 -5.83 17.52
CA THR A 164 12.89 -5.65 16.56
C THR A 164 11.93 -6.85 16.57
N ASP A 165 10.63 -6.58 16.61
CA ASP A 165 9.63 -7.57 16.22
C ASP A 165 9.76 -7.85 14.73
N ARG A 166 9.92 -9.12 14.38
CA ARG A 166 10.35 -9.58 13.04
C ARG A 166 9.21 -10.10 12.20
N GLU A 167 8.01 -10.12 12.73
CA GLU A 167 6.87 -10.58 11.98
C GLU A 167 6.66 -9.71 10.74
N GLY A 168 6.58 -10.38 9.59
CA GLY A 168 6.37 -9.69 8.32
C GLY A 168 7.58 -9.01 7.69
N TYR A 169 8.81 -9.30 8.13
CA TYR A 169 10.03 -8.75 7.51
C TYR A 169 10.57 -9.65 6.40
N LEU A 170 11.28 -9.01 5.46
CA LEU A 170 12.06 -9.64 4.38
C LEU A 170 13.53 -9.25 4.50
N ALA A 171 14.41 -10.20 4.17
CA ALA A 171 15.83 -9.91 3.89
C ALA A 171 16.09 -9.98 2.39
N GLU A 172 16.90 -9.06 1.87
CA GLU A 172 17.31 -8.97 0.46
C GLU A 172 18.82 -8.67 0.39
N PRO A 173 19.53 -9.11 -0.66
CA PRO A 173 20.87 -8.59 -0.92
C PRO A 173 20.82 -7.08 -1.12
N TYR A 174 21.79 -6.35 -0.56
CA TYR A 174 21.92 -4.93 -0.86
C TYR A 174 22.39 -4.74 -2.31
N VAL A 175 21.71 -3.89 -3.03
CA VAL A 175 22.11 -3.49 -4.38
C VAL A 175 22.52 -2.02 -4.34
N ASP A 176 23.79 -1.77 -4.65
CA ASP A 176 24.26 -0.41 -4.83
C ASP A 176 23.86 0.09 -6.23
N CYS A 177 22.87 0.96 -6.27
CA CYS A 177 22.34 1.49 -7.53
C CYS A 177 22.06 2.99 -7.39
N LEU A 178 22.22 3.70 -8.50
CA LEU A 178 21.74 5.07 -8.62
C LEU A 178 20.21 5.03 -8.87
N LEU A 179 19.49 5.79 -8.06
CA LEU A 179 18.06 6.07 -8.33
C LEU A 179 18.00 7.22 -9.36
N TYR A 180 17.41 6.93 -10.50
CA TYR A 180 17.14 7.91 -11.54
C TYR A 180 15.68 8.38 -11.50
#